data_ada4b244d9cb016c75739c4ce5b1792e
#
_entry.id   ada4b244d9cb016c75739c4ce5b1792e
#
_cell.length_a   1.000
_cell.length_b   1.000
_cell.length_c   1.000
_cell.angle_alpha   90.00
_cell.angle_beta   90.00
_cell.angle_gamma   90.00
#
_symmetry.space_group_name_H-M   'P 1'
#
loop_
_entity.id
_entity.type
_entity.pdbx_description
1 polymer ?
#
loop_
_entity_poly.entity_id
_entity_poly.type
_entity_poly.pdbx_seq_one_letter_code
_entity_poly.pdbx_strand_id
1 'polypeptide(L)'
;AVPGIVLGCAMMALCFFMGKKYNFPKGVAIPKEQRKSVILRGILPMLTLVIILVGTGMGVFIVYTTAIAEDSVAVVYTMFLAYVVFRDAKLRDFGKVIKNALKTLAIVMTLLATAKAFAYMMTELRIPAMITAALLSITSNKYVLMLIINILLLLLGCFMDMAPLITIMTPILLPVVTNPAIGMDPVHFGVVMIFNLAVGLCTPPVGSALFVGCAIGKTPIERTSKNMLPLYAVMVTVLLLVTYIPEISLWLPRMTGYAG
;
A
#
# COMPACT_ATOMS: atom_id res chain seq x y z
N ALA A 1 -3.37 2.76 -9.97
CA ALA A 1 -3.72 1.45 -10.55
C ALA A 1 -2.56 0.86 -11.37
N VAL A 2 -2.00 1.62 -12.34
CA VAL A 2 -0.96 1.08 -13.24
C VAL A 2 0.27 0.53 -12.51
N PRO A 3 0.92 1.25 -11.57
CA PRO A 3 2.06 0.72 -10.83
C PRO A 3 1.74 -0.56 -10.05
N GLY A 4 0.54 -0.65 -9.49
CA GLY A 4 0.08 -1.85 -8.78
C GLY A 4 -0.09 -3.06 -9.70
N ILE A 5 -0.63 -2.86 -10.92
CA ILE A 5 -0.75 -3.92 -11.94
C ILE A 5 0.63 -4.39 -12.37
N VAL A 6 1.56 -3.47 -12.62
CA VAL A 6 2.95 -3.79 -13.00
C VAL A 6 3.61 -4.66 -11.91
N LEU A 7 3.46 -4.25 -10.64
CA LEU A 7 3.98 -5.05 -9.51
C LEU A 7 3.32 -6.43 -9.46
N GLY A 8 1.98 -6.49 -9.55
CA GLY A 8 1.26 -7.75 -9.53
C GLY A 8 1.70 -8.71 -10.62
N CYS A 9 1.86 -8.23 -11.85
CA CYS A 9 2.37 -9.02 -12.97
C CYS A 9 3.81 -9.50 -12.73
N ALA A 10 4.68 -8.62 -12.24
CA ALA A 10 6.07 -8.98 -11.95
C ALA A 10 6.17 -10.04 -10.85
N MET A 11 5.37 -9.89 -9.77
CA MET A 11 5.29 -10.86 -8.68
C MET A 11 4.73 -12.21 -9.15
N MET A 12 3.66 -12.21 -9.97
CA MET A 12 3.09 -13.43 -10.55
C MET A 12 4.11 -14.16 -11.43
N ALA A 13 4.82 -13.42 -12.28
CA ALA A 13 5.87 -13.99 -13.12
C ALA A 13 6.96 -14.65 -12.26
N LEU A 14 7.46 -13.94 -11.22
CA LEU A 14 8.45 -14.51 -10.32
C LEU A 14 7.93 -15.76 -9.60
N CYS A 15 6.70 -15.72 -9.08
CA CYS A 15 6.08 -16.88 -8.41
C CYS A 15 5.95 -18.07 -9.36
N PHE A 16 5.63 -17.84 -10.63
CA PHE A 16 5.58 -18.90 -11.65
C PHE A 16 6.96 -19.54 -11.86
N PHE A 17 8.01 -18.74 -12.01
CA PHE A 17 9.36 -19.25 -12.16
C PHE A 17 9.86 -19.99 -10.91
N MET A 18 9.59 -19.44 -9.72
CA MET A 18 9.93 -20.09 -8.45
C MET A 18 9.17 -21.40 -8.27
N GLY A 19 7.87 -21.41 -8.57
CA GLY A 19 7.04 -22.62 -8.50
C GLY A 19 7.57 -23.75 -9.38
N LYS A 20 8.05 -23.41 -10.58
CA LYS A 20 8.67 -24.36 -11.50
C LYS A 20 10.06 -24.84 -10.99
N LYS A 21 10.86 -23.91 -10.44
CA LYS A 21 12.22 -24.22 -9.93
C LYS A 21 12.19 -25.08 -8.67
N TYR A 22 11.28 -24.79 -7.74
CA TYR A 22 11.19 -25.46 -6.44
C TYR A 22 10.15 -26.59 -6.40
N ASN A 23 9.51 -26.92 -7.54
CA ASN A 23 8.48 -27.95 -7.64
C ASN A 23 7.41 -27.81 -6.53
N PHE A 24 6.82 -26.63 -6.40
CA PHE A 24 5.78 -26.42 -5.41
C PHE A 24 4.63 -27.43 -5.57
N PRO A 25 4.08 -27.97 -4.47
CA PRO A 25 3.01 -28.93 -4.54
C PRO A 25 1.84 -28.33 -5.32
N LYS A 26 1.37 -29.07 -6.33
CA LYS A 26 0.19 -28.69 -7.10
C LYS A 26 -1.02 -28.71 -6.17
N GLY A 27 -1.86 -27.69 -6.23
CA GLY A 27 -3.10 -27.64 -5.44
C GLY A 27 -3.94 -28.90 -5.65
N VAL A 28 -4.68 -29.27 -4.61
CA VAL A 28 -5.60 -30.42 -4.67
C VAL A 28 -6.66 -30.14 -5.73
N ALA A 29 -6.82 -31.07 -6.66
CA ALA A 29 -7.86 -30.97 -7.69
C ALA A 29 -9.24 -31.04 -7.02
N ILE A 30 -10.01 -29.95 -7.11
CA ILE A 30 -11.36 -29.88 -6.55
C ILE A 30 -12.29 -30.72 -7.43
N PRO A 31 -13.08 -31.66 -6.86
CA PRO A 31 -14.07 -32.42 -7.59
C PRO A 31 -15.03 -31.51 -8.37
N LYS A 32 -15.42 -31.88 -9.57
CA LYS A 32 -16.27 -31.06 -10.45
C LYS A 32 -17.58 -30.62 -9.79
N GLU A 33 -18.14 -31.45 -8.91
CA GLU A 33 -19.37 -31.18 -8.18
C GLU A 33 -19.24 -30.06 -7.16
N GLN A 34 -18.09 -29.94 -6.49
CA GLN A 34 -17.83 -28.92 -5.48
C GLN A 34 -17.24 -27.63 -6.08
N ARG A 35 -16.84 -27.66 -7.35
CA ARG A 35 -16.14 -26.53 -8.00
C ARG A 35 -16.98 -25.27 -8.02
N LYS A 36 -18.29 -25.36 -8.31
CA LYS A 36 -19.21 -24.21 -8.30
C LYS A 36 -19.32 -23.58 -6.92
N SER A 37 -19.47 -24.40 -5.88
CA SER A 37 -19.57 -23.92 -4.49
C SER A 37 -18.29 -23.24 -4.01
N VAL A 38 -17.13 -23.83 -4.31
CA VAL A 38 -15.83 -23.25 -3.92
C VAL A 38 -15.55 -21.96 -4.68
N ILE A 39 -15.85 -21.93 -5.98
CA ILE A 39 -15.70 -20.70 -6.78
C ILE A 39 -16.62 -19.59 -6.26
N LEU A 40 -17.88 -19.90 -5.98
CA LEU A 40 -18.83 -18.91 -5.47
C LEU A 40 -18.43 -18.37 -4.10
N ARG A 41 -17.96 -19.25 -3.20
CA ARG A 41 -17.43 -18.83 -1.89
C ARG A 41 -16.15 -17.99 -1.97
N GLY A 42 -15.35 -18.16 -3.03
CA GLY A 42 -14.16 -17.35 -3.26
C GLY A 42 -14.46 -16.02 -3.96
N ILE A 43 -15.33 -16.00 -4.96
CA ILE A 43 -15.67 -14.79 -5.73
C ILE A 43 -16.43 -13.78 -4.88
N LEU A 44 -17.37 -14.22 -4.05
CA LEU A 44 -18.18 -13.32 -3.21
C LEU A 44 -17.34 -12.39 -2.31
N PRO A 45 -16.35 -12.89 -1.54
CA PRO A 45 -15.44 -12.00 -0.80
C PRO A 45 -14.55 -11.13 -1.70
N MET A 46 -14.15 -11.63 -2.88
CA MET A 46 -13.36 -10.83 -3.82
C MET A 46 -14.15 -9.65 -4.41
N LEU A 47 -15.48 -9.76 -4.51
CA LEU A 47 -16.34 -8.65 -4.88
C LEU A 47 -16.21 -7.44 -3.94
N THR A 48 -15.89 -7.64 -2.66
CA THR A 48 -15.59 -6.54 -1.73
C THR A 48 -14.41 -5.71 -2.20
N LEU A 49 -13.33 -6.37 -2.64
CA LEU A 49 -12.15 -5.67 -3.21
C LEU A 49 -12.51 -4.93 -4.51
N VAL A 50 -13.35 -5.53 -5.34
CA VAL A 50 -13.83 -4.88 -6.57
C VAL A 50 -14.69 -3.66 -6.25
N ILE A 51 -15.59 -3.75 -5.27
CA ILE A 51 -16.41 -2.63 -4.81
C ILE A 51 -15.52 -1.46 -4.34
N ILE A 52 -14.52 -1.75 -3.52
CA ILE A 52 -13.57 -0.72 -3.04
C ILE A 52 -12.79 -0.12 -4.21
N LEU A 53 -12.21 -0.95 -5.09
CA LEU A 53 -11.39 -0.49 -6.21
C LEU A 53 -12.18 0.32 -7.25
N VAL A 54 -13.37 -0.16 -7.62
CA VAL A 54 -14.24 0.51 -8.58
C VAL A 54 -14.82 1.77 -7.97
N GLY A 55 -15.25 1.70 -6.73
CA GLY A 55 -15.78 2.82 -6.01
C GLY A 55 -14.74 3.93 -5.89
N THR A 56 -13.54 3.67 -5.37
CA THR A 56 -12.45 4.64 -5.29
C THR A 56 -12.12 5.22 -6.69
N GLY A 57 -12.13 4.39 -7.72
CA GLY A 57 -11.92 4.84 -9.10
C GLY A 57 -13.04 5.73 -9.64
N MET A 58 -14.30 5.41 -9.35
CA MET A 58 -15.46 6.23 -9.75
C MET A 58 -15.60 7.50 -8.91
N GLY A 59 -15.20 7.48 -7.65
CA GLY A 59 -15.21 8.62 -6.75
C GLY A 59 -14.34 9.77 -7.21
N VAL A 60 -13.26 9.47 -7.94
CA VAL A 60 -12.45 10.49 -8.64
C VAL A 60 -13.25 11.22 -9.72
N PHE A 61 -14.27 10.56 -10.32
CA PHE A 61 -15.09 11.14 -11.39
C PHE A 61 -16.35 11.87 -10.89
N ILE A 62 -16.90 11.51 -9.73
CA ILE A 62 -18.25 11.92 -9.30
C ILE A 62 -18.28 12.75 -8.00
N VAL A 63 -17.22 13.43 -7.63
CA VAL A 63 -17.23 14.42 -6.51
C VAL A 63 -17.27 13.84 -5.07
N TYR A 64 -16.27 14.18 -4.32
CA TYR A 64 -16.04 14.31 -2.86
C TYR A 64 -16.91 13.55 -1.81
N THR A 65 -18.06 13.02 -2.17
CA THR A 65 -18.97 12.33 -1.24
C THR A 65 -18.85 10.81 -1.25
N THR A 66 -18.10 10.26 -2.21
CA THR A 66 -18.13 8.83 -2.52
C THR A 66 -17.19 8.00 -1.65
N ALA A 67 -16.03 8.50 -1.24
CA ALA A 67 -15.05 7.71 -0.47
C ALA A 67 -15.64 7.17 0.86
N ILE A 68 -16.39 7.97 1.61
CA ILE A 68 -17.04 7.53 2.85
C ILE A 68 -18.19 6.56 2.56
N ALA A 69 -18.92 6.76 1.45
CA ALA A 69 -20.01 5.89 1.05
C ALA A 69 -19.52 4.51 0.61
N GLU A 70 -18.39 4.44 -0.09
CA GLU A 70 -17.78 3.21 -0.59
C GLU A 70 -17.31 2.29 0.54
N ASP A 71 -16.59 2.84 1.52
CA ASP A 71 -16.16 2.09 2.69
C ASP A 71 -17.38 1.57 3.47
N SER A 72 -18.44 2.38 3.58
CA SER A 72 -19.68 1.99 4.24
C SER A 72 -20.40 0.86 3.49
N VAL A 73 -20.47 0.92 2.16
CA VAL A 73 -21.04 -0.15 1.32
C VAL A 73 -20.23 -1.44 1.44
N ALA A 74 -18.89 -1.35 1.42
CA ALA A 74 -18.02 -2.50 1.59
C ALA A 74 -18.21 -3.16 2.97
N VAL A 75 -18.34 -2.37 4.04
CA VAL A 75 -18.63 -2.87 5.40
C VAL A 75 -19.98 -3.56 5.45
N VAL A 76 -21.05 -2.92 4.95
CA VAL A 76 -22.41 -3.50 4.93
C VAL A 76 -22.44 -4.79 4.11
N TYR A 77 -21.79 -4.80 2.94
CA TYR A 77 -21.69 -5.98 2.10
C TYR A 77 -20.94 -7.13 2.79
N THR A 78 -19.81 -6.82 3.42
CA THR A 78 -19.03 -7.83 4.15
C THR A 78 -19.82 -8.40 5.34
N MET A 79 -20.55 -7.55 6.06
CA MET A 79 -21.45 -7.97 7.13
C MET A 79 -22.57 -8.87 6.59
N PHE A 80 -23.20 -8.48 5.47
CA PHE A 80 -24.22 -9.30 4.82
C PHE A 80 -23.68 -10.69 4.44
N LEU A 81 -22.49 -10.74 3.85
CA LEU A 81 -21.84 -12.02 3.53
C LEU A 81 -21.59 -12.87 4.78
N ALA A 82 -21.03 -12.27 5.85
CA ALA A 82 -20.64 -13.00 7.06
C ALA A 82 -21.86 -13.53 7.85
N TYR A 83 -22.94 -12.73 7.96
CA TYR A 83 -24.09 -13.08 8.79
C TYR A 83 -25.20 -13.79 8.02
N VAL A 84 -25.43 -13.48 6.75
CA VAL A 84 -26.58 -13.97 5.98
C VAL A 84 -26.17 -15.09 5.02
N VAL A 85 -25.11 -14.88 4.23
CA VAL A 85 -24.71 -15.82 3.16
C VAL A 85 -23.91 -16.99 3.73
N PHE A 86 -22.81 -16.72 4.40
CA PHE A 86 -21.93 -17.75 4.94
C PHE A 86 -22.35 -18.24 6.31
N ARG A 87 -23.03 -17.40 7.10
CA ARG A 87 -23.46 -17.67 8.47
C ARG A 87 -22.31 -18.10 9.39
N ASP A 88 -21.10 -17.66 9.09
CA ASP A 88 -19.88 -17.99 9.83
C ASP A 88 -19.76 -17.14 11.10
N ALA A 89 -20.42 -15.98 11.16
CA ALA A 89 -20.43 -15.08 12.29
C ALA A 89 -21.76 -15.13 13.05
N LYS A 90 -21.70 -15.14 14.38
CA LYS A 90 -22.89 -15.08 15.24
C LYS A 90 -23.17 -13.62 15.60
N LEU A 91 -24.43 -13.20 15.56
CA LEU A 91 -24.84 -11.85 16.00
C LEU A 91 -24.35 -11.49 17.42
N ARG A 92 -24.19 -12.50 18.27
CA ARG A 92 -23.63 -12.34 19.62
C ARG A 92 -22.18 -11.82 19.61
N ASP A 93 -21.42 -12.08 18.55
CA ASP A 93 -20.01 -11.67 18.46
C ASP A 93 -19.86 -10.26 17.88
N PHE A 94 -20.95 -9.65 17.38
CA PHE A 94 -20.95 -8.32 16.81
C PHE A 94 -20.40 -7.26 17.75
N GLY A 95 -20.78 -7.32 19.04
CA GLY A 95 -20.25 -6.40 20.06
C GLY A 95 -18.72 -6.49 20.23
N LYS A 96 -18.15 -7.70 20.09
CA LYS A 96 -16.69 -7.89 20.16
C LYS A 96 -16.01 -7.30 18.91
N VAL A 97 -16.60 -7.49 17.73
CA VAL A 97 -16.09 -6.94 16.46
C VAL A 97 -16.06 -5.42 16.54
N ILE A 98 -17.16 -4.79 16.95
CA ILE A 98 -17.22 -3.31 17.13
C ILE A 98 -16.18 -2.85 18.14
N LYS A 99 -16.09 -3.49 19.31
CA LYS A 99 -15.12 -3.11 20.35
C LYS A 99 -13.67 -3.17 19.82
N ASN A 100 -13.34 -4.21 19.07
CA ASN A 100 -12.01 -4.36 18.49
C ASN A 100 -11.76 -3.31 17.39
N ALA A 101 -12.75 -3.04 16.53
CA ALA A 101 -12.67 -2.00 15.52
C ALA A 101 -12.48 -0.60 16.15
N LEU A 102 -13.26 -0.26 17.19
CA LEU A 102 -13.12 1.00 17.91
C LEU A 102 -11.76 1.14 18.59
N LYS A 103 -11.22 0.04 19.17
CA LYS A 103 -9.88 0.05 19.77
C LYS A 103 -8.81 0.34 18.70
N THR A 104 -8.88 -0.32 17.57
CA THR A 104 -7.94 -0.08 16.45
C THR A 104 -8.08 1.34 15.92
N LEU A 105 -9.32 1.81 15.73
CA LEU A 105 -9.60 3.17 15.28
C LEU A 105 -9.04 4.22 16.25
N ALA A 106 -9.22 4.04 17.56
CA ALA A 106 -8.69 4.95 18.57
C ALA A 106 -7.15 5.05 18.51
N ILE A 107 -6.47 3.92 18.34
CA ILE A 107 -5.01 3.90 18.19
C ILE A 107 -4.60 4.66 16.92
N VAL A 108 -5.21 4.36 15.78
CA VAL A 108 -4.87 4.99 14.50
C VAL A 108 -5.16 6.50 14.54
N MET A 109 -6.31 6.92 15.09
CA MET A 109 -6.66 8.35 15.21
C MET A 109 -5.71 9.11 16.13
N THR A 110 -5.26 8.48 17.23
CA THR A 110 -4.26 9.09 18.13
C THR A 110 -2.92 9.27 17.42
N LEU A 111 -2.47 8.24 16.68
CA LEU A 111 -1.25 8.32 15.89
C LEU A 111 -1.32 9.41 14.81
N LEU A 112 -2.43 9.49 14.10
CA LEU A 112 -2.63 10.53 13.07
C LEU A 112 -2.70 11.94 13.68
N ALA A 113 -3.34 12.11 14.83
CA ALA A 113 -3.40 13.39 15.52
C ALA A 113 -2.01 13.86 15.97
N THR A 114 -1.24 12.96 16.58
CA THR A 114 0.15 13.27 17.00
C THR A 114 1.06 13.52 15.80
N ALA A 115 0.93 12.74 14.72
CA ALA A 115 1.68 12.95 13.49
C ALA A 115 1.37 14.30 12.83
N LYS A 116 0.11 14.73 12.81
CA LYS A 116 -0.29 16.05 12.30
C LYS A 116 0.26 17.19 13.16
N ALA A 117 0.21 17.06 14.50
CA ALA A 117 0.81 18.04 15.40
C ALA A 117 2.33 18.15 15.15
N PHE A 118 3.02 17.02 14.99
CA PHE A 118 4.43 16.97 14.65
C PHE A 118 4.71 17.66 13.30
N ALA A 119 3.95 17.32 12.25
CA ALA A 119 4.10 17.94 10.92
C ALA A 119 3.88 19.45 10.96
N TYR A 120 2.92 19.94 11.77
CA TYR A 120 2.71 21.37 11.99
C TYR A 120 3.94 22.04 12.61
N MET A 121 4.48 21.47 13.69
CA MET A 121 5.69 22.01 14.34
C MET A 121 6.90 22.01 13.39
N MET A 122 7.06 20.97 12.57
CA MET A 122 8.10 20.88 11.55
C MET A 122 8.00 22.04 10.54
N THR A 123 6.77 22.38 10.14
CA THR A 123 6.51 23.46 9.19
C THR A 123 6.81 24.82 9.81
N GLU A 124 6.38 25.07 11.04
CA GLU A 124 6.67 26.31 11.78
C GLU A 124 8.18 26.52 11.96
N LEU A 125 8.91 25.47 12.26
CA LEU A 125 10.36 25.50 12.39
C LEU A 125 11.12 25.56 11.06
N ARG A 126 10.41 25.63 9.93
CA ARG A 126 10.96 25.62 8.56
C ARG A 126 11.91 24.47 8.27
N ILE A 127 11.73 23.34 8.97
CA ILE A 127 12.57 22.16 8.80
C ILE A 127 12.52 21.62 7.37
N PRO A 128 11.37 21.60 6.66
CA PRO A 128 11.34 21.18 5.24
C PRO A 128 12.29 22.01 4.37
N ALA A 129 12.37 23.32 4.58
CA ALA A 129 13.30 24.19 3.82
C ALA A 129 14.77 23.87 4.14
N MET A 130 15.09 23.61 5.40
CA MET A 130 16.44 23.20 5.80
C MET A 130 16.84 21.85 5.19
N ILE A 131 15.94 20.88 5.20
CA ILE A 131 16.15 19.56 4.56
C ILE A 131 16.30 19.71 3.06
N THR A 132 15.49 20.55 2.41
CA THR A 132 15.62 20.85 0.99
C THR A 132 17.00 21.40 0.66
N ALA A 133 17.46 22.42 1.41
CA ALA A 133 18.78 22.99 1.21
C ALA A 133 19.90 21.97 1.42
N ALA A 134 19.79 21.16 2.48
CA ALA A 134 20.76 20.11 2.77
C ALA A 134 20.81 19.03 1.68
N LEU A 135 19.67 18.56 1.21
CA LEU A 135 19.62 17.55 0.15
C LEU A 135 20.13 18.07 -1.18
N LEU A 136 19.77 19.31 -1.56
CA LEU A 136 20.27 19.95 -2.77
C LEU A 136 21.77 20.30 -2.71
N SER A 137 22.33 20.49 -1.50
CA SER A 137 23.78 20.64 -1.33
C SER A 137 24.56 19.33 -1.56
N ILE A 138 23.93 18.17 -1.31
CA ILE A 138 24.54 16.87 -1.57
C ILE A 138 24.56 16.59 -3.07
N THR A 139 23.45 16.86 -3.77
CA THR A 139 23.35 16.60 -5.21
C THR A 139 22.24 17.45 -5.86
N SER A 140 22.55 17.99 -7.03
CA SER A 140 21.56 18.61 -7.92
C SER A 140 21.03 17.61 -8.96
N ASN A 141 21.53 16.37 -8.96
CA ASN A 141 21.09 15.35 -9.90
C ASN A 141 19.78 14.72 -9.42
N LYS A 142 18.70 14.88 -10.18
CA LYS A 142 17.38 14.34 -9.92
C LYS A 142 17.39 12.83 -9.62
N TYR A 143 18.15 12.05 -10.37
CA TYR A 143 18.18 10.60 -10.24
C TYR A 143 18.83 10.15 -8.93
N VAL A 144 19.93 10.80 -8.56
CA VAL A 144 20.64 10.50 -7.30
C VAL A 144 19.81 10.94 -6.11
N LEU A 145 19.18 12.11 -6.18
CA LEU A 145 18.30 12.59 -5.12
C LEU A 145 17.13 11.64 -4.89
N MET A 146 16.46 11.20 -5.96
CA MET A 146 15.36 10.25 -5.86
C MET A 146 15.79 8.89 -5.30
N LEU A 147 17.01 8.45 -5.61
CA LEU A 147 17.58 7.24 -5.01
C LEU A 147 17.77 7.40 -3.49
N ILE A 148 18.32 8.53 -3.05
CA ILE A 148 18.51 8.84 -1.63
C ILE A 148 17.15 8.86 -0.91
N ILE A 149 16.16 9.53 -1.49
CA ILE A 149 14.80 9.59 -0.94
C ILE A 149 14.18 8.19 -0.87
N ASN A 150 14.33 7.37 -1.91
CA ASN A 150 13.81 6.00 -1.91
C ASN A 150 14.44 5.14 -0.82
N ILE A 151 15.76 5.23 -0.62
CA ILE A 151 16.45 4.49 0.45
C ILE A 151 15.96 4.96 1.82
N LEU A 152 15.84 6.27 2.02
CA LEU A 152 15.34 6.85 3.26
C LEU A 152 13.92 6.38 3.58
N LEU A 153 13.00 6.48 2.61
CA LEU A 153 11.62 6.04 2.78
C LEU A 153 11.50 4.54 3.01
N LEU A 154 12.31 3.73 2.33
CA LEU A 154 12.33 2.28 2.51
C LEU A 154 12.79 1.92 3.94
N LEU A 155 13.86 2.56 4.42
CA LEU A 155 14.36 2.36 5.78
C LEU A 155 13.30 2.75 6.81
N LEU A 156 12.69 3.93 6.67
CA LEU A 156 11.63 4.38 7.58
C LEU A 156 10.40 3.48 7.52
N GLY A 157 10.01 3.03 6.33
CA GLY A 157 8.87 2.13 6.11
C GLY A 157 9.05 0.74 6.73
N CYS A 158 10.31 0.29 6.93
CA CYS A 158 10.60 -0.95 7.67
C CYS A 158 10.27 -0.86 9.16
N PHE A 159 10.31 0.35 9.75
CA PHE A 159 10.15 0.57 11.20
C PHE A 159 8.80 1.15 11.58
N MET A 160 8.19 1.94 10.70
CA MET A 160 6.98 2.69 10.98
C MET A 160 5.87 2.30 10.03
N ASP A 161 4.64 2.45 10.49
CA ASP A 161 3.47 2.24 9.65
C ASP A 161 3.29 3.34 8.59
N MET A 162 2.63 3.00 7.50
CA MET A 162 2.50 3.85 6.31
C MET A 162 1.74 5.16 6.58
N ALA A 163 0.65 5.11 7.36
CA ALA A 163 -0.21 6.27 7.56
C ALA A 163 0.49 7.44 8.30
N PRO A 164 1.19 7.22 9.45
CA PRO A 164 1.98 8.27 10.09
C PRO A 164 3.12 8.76 9.19
N LEU A 165 3.80 7.85 8.46
CA LEU A 165 4.91 8.23 7.60
C LEU A 165 4.48 9.16 6.46
N ILE A 166 3.38 8.87 5.78
CA ILE A 166 2.84 9.76 4.75
C ILE A 166 2.57 11.15 5.34
N THR A 167 1.93 11.21 6.51
CA THR A 167 1.58 12.48 7.14
C THR A 167 2.80 13.32 7.51
N ILE A 168 3.88 12.68 7.95
CA ILE A 168 5.11 13.35 8.38
C ILE A 168 6.01 13.68 7.18
N MET A 169 6.21 12.71 6.27
CA MET A 169 7.20 12.85 5.19
C MET A 169 6.69 13.70 4.02
N THR A 170 5.38 13.75 3.76
CA THR A 170 4.85 14.57 2.67
C THR A 170 5.21 16.05 2.79
N PRO A 171 4.96 16.76 3.91
CA PRO A 171 5.33 18.16 4.03
C PRO A 171 6.84 18.39 4.02
N ILE A 172 7.64 17.38 4.34
CA ILE A 172 9.10 17.46 4.35
C ILE A 172 9.67 17.28 2.94
N LEU A 173 9.26 16.23 2.24
CA LEU A 173 9.88 15.82 0.98
C LEU A 173 9.22 16.44 -0.25
N LEU A 174 7.93 16.77 -0.20
CA LEU A 174 7.23 17.35 -1.34
C LEU A 174 7.89 18.65 -1.83
N PRO A 175 8.25 19.62 -0.97
CA PRO A 175 8.95 20.83 -1.42
C PRO A 175 10.33 20.56 -2.04
N VAL A 176 10.99 19.47 -1.61
CA VAL A 176 12.29 19.05 -2.17
C VAL A 176 12.13 18.62 -3.61
N VAL A 177 11.20 17.70 -3.87
CA VAL A 177 11.04 17.06 -5.19
C VAL A 177 10.34 17.96 -6.20
N THR A 178 9.49 18.87 -5.74
CA THR A 178 8.81 19.88 -6.58
C THR A 178 9.65 21.12 -6.82
N ASN A 179 10.83 21.24 -6.19
CA ASN A 179 11.75 22.33 -6.45
C ASN A 179 12.07 22.41 -7.95
N PRO A 180 12.12 23.61 -8.58
CA PRO A 180 12.41 23.77 -10.02
C PRO A 180 13.69 23.07 -10.48
N ALA A 181 14.68 22.90 -9.60
CA ALA A 181 15.92 22.16 -9.93
C ALA A 181 15.66 20.66 -10.18
N ILE A 182 14.63 20.08 -9.58
CA ILE A 182 14.27 18.65 -9.67
C ILE A 182 13.05 18.46 -10.57
N GLY A 183 12.03 19.35 -10.46
CA GLY A 183 10.87 19.41 -11.34
C GLY A 183 10.05 18.12 -11.37
N MET A 184 9.86 17.46 -10.22
CA MET A 184 9.04 16.25 -10.15
C MET A 184 7.56 16.61 -9.93
N ASP A 185 6.68 15.92 -10.64
CA ASP A 185 5.24 16.08 -10.50
C ASP A 185 4.78 15.60 -9.10
N PRO A 186 3.93 16.36 -8.36
CA PRO A 186 3.44 15.98 -7.03
C PRO A 186 2.69 14.65 -7.01
N VAL A 187 1.88 14.36 -8.03
CA VAL A 187 1.10 13.10 -8.13
C VAL A 187 2.06 11.93 -8.34
N HIS A 188 3.06 12.11 -9.21
CA HIS A 188 4.08 11.09 -9.41
C HIS A 188 4.85 10.80 -8.12
N PHE A 189 5.29 11.85 -7.40
CA PHE A 189 5.96 11.67 -6.10
C PHE A 189 5.06 10.96 -5.09
N GLY A 190 3.78 11.34 -5.00
CA GLY A 190 2.81 10.67 -4.13
C GLY A 190 2.71 9.17 -4.41
N VAL A 191 2.65 8.79 -5.69
CA VAL A 191 2.63 7.38 -6.11
C VAL A 191 3.92 6.66 -5.71
N VAL A 192 5.08 7.26 -5.96
CA VAL A 192 6.39 6.69 -5.59
C VAL A 192 6.47 6.50 -4.08
N MET A 193 6.07 7.50 -3.29
CA MET A 193 6.09 7.43 -1.83
C MET A 193 5.21 6.31 -1.29
N ILE A 194 3.94 6.23 -1.73
CA ILE A 194 3.02 5.19 -1.31
C ILE A 194 3.55 3.80 -1.69
N PHE A 195 4.07 3.66 -2.91
CA PHE A 195 4.63 2.41 -3.38
C PHE A 195 5.86 1.97 -2.57
N ASN A 196 6.75 2.91 -2.27
CA ASN A 196 7.94 2.67 -1.45
C ASN A 196 7.57 2.20 -0.04
N LEU A 197 6.64 2.90 0.61
CA LEU A 197 6.19 2.54 1.95
C LEU A 197 5.46 1.20 1.97
N ALA A 198 4.70 0.87 0.92
CA ALA A 198 4.08 -0.46 0.78
C ALA A 198 5.12 -1.58 0.69
N VAL A 199 6.25 -1.36 0.00
CA VAL A 199 7.38 -2.28 0.01
C VAL A 199 7.99 -2.38 1.41
N GLY A 200 8.15 -1.26 2.11
CA GLY A 200 8.65 -1.20 3.49
C GLY A 200 7.80 -2.02 4.46
N LEU A 201 6.46 -1.97 4.35
CA LEU A 201 5.55 -2.77 5.17
C LEU A 201 5.76 -4.29 5.05
N CYS A 202 6.32 -4.75 3.94
CA CYS A 202 6.63 -6.16 3.71
C CYS A 202 8.07 -6.52 4.10
N THR A 203 8.89 -5.54 4.52
CA THR A 203 10.35 -5.71 4.71
C THR A 203 10.70 -5.74 6.21
N PRO A 204 11.56 -6.68 6.66
CA PRO A 204 12.03 -6.67 8.03
C PRO A 204 12.85 -5.39 8.34
N PRO A 205 12.99 -4.95 9.62
CA PRO A 205 12.77 -5.74 10.83
C PRO A 205 11.34 -5.74 11.38
N VAL A 206 10.54 -4.69 11.16
CA VAL A 206 9.17 -4.62 11.71
C VAL A 206 8.14 -5.11 10.71
N GLY A 207 8.06 -4.55 9.50
CA GLY A 207 7.18 -4.99 8.42
C GLY A 207 5.79 -5.48 8.85
N SER A 208 4.85 -4.57 9.13
CA SER A 208 3.55 -4.94 9.72
C SER A 208 2.78 -5.99 8.90
N ALA A 209 2.83 -5.89 7.57
CA ALA A 209 2.22 -6.87 6.68
C ALA A 209 2.94 -8.23 6.73
N LEU A 210 4.27 -8.22 6.85
CA LEU A 210 5.06 -9.44 7.01
C LEU A 210 4.71 -10.17 8.30
N PHE A 211 4.57 -9.44 9.41
CA PHE A 211 4.16 -10.02 10.70
C PHE A 211 2.79 -10.68 10.63
N VAL A 212 1.80 -10.01 10.05
CA VAL A 212 0.45 -10.55 9.87
C VAL A 212 0.50 -11.82 9.00
N GLY A 213 1.23 -11.78 7.89
CA GLY A 213 1.40 -12.92 7.00
C GLY A 213 2.06 -14.12 7.71
N CYS A 214 3.11 -13.88 8.50
CA CYS A 214 3.78 -14.93 9.29
C CYS A 214 2.88 -15.52 10.37
N ALA A 215 2.07 -14.68 11.04
CA ALA A 215 1.11 -15.14 12.05
C ALA A 215 0.02 -16.05 11.46
N ILE A 216 -0.52 -15.68 10.30
CA ILE A 216 -1.52 -16.49 9.58
C ILE A 216 -0.88 -17.79 9.06
N GLY A 217 0.31 -17.68 8.45
CA GLY A 217 1.05 -18.82 7.91
C GLY A 217 1.71 -19.72 8.96
N LYS A 218 1.67 -19.32 10.25
CA LYS A 218 2.32 -20.03 11.37
C LYS A 218 3.80 -20.32 11.07
N THR A 219 4.50 -19.38 10.47
CA THR A 219 5.90 -19.49 10.07
C THR A 219 6.77 -18.46 10.80
N PRO A 220 8.02 -18.79 11.16
CA PRO A 220 8.92 -17.83 11.79
C PRO A 220 9.35 -16.76 10.77
N ILE A 221 9.47 -15.52 11.25
CA ILE A 221 9.76 -14.34 10.43
C ILE A 221 11.10 -14.47 9.71
N GLU A 222 12.12 -14.98 10.38
CA GLU A 222 13.47 -15.14 9.84
C GLU A 222 13.49 -16.07 8.61
N ARG A 223 12.74 -17.17 8.68
CA ARG A 223 12.62 -18.11 7.57
C ARG A 223 11.83 -17.52 6.41
N THR A 224 10.74 -16.85 6.72
CA THR A 224 9.90 -16.19 5.72
C THR A 224 10.67 -15.10 5.00
N SER A 225 11.36 -14.21 5.73
CA SER A 225 12.15 -13.10 5.17
C SER A 225 13.25 -13.59 4.23
N LYS A 226 13.95 -14.68 4.60
CA LYS A 226 14.97 -15.29 3.72
C LYS A 226 14.35 -15.79 2.41
N ASN A 227 13.21 -16.44 2.48
CA ASN A 227 12.52 -16.96 1.30
C ASN A 227 11.91 -15.84 0.43
N MET A 228 11.62 -14.68 1.03
CA MET A 228 11.09 -13.51 0.33
C MET A 228 12.16 -12.64 -0.36
N LEU A 229 13.46 -12.92 -0.18
CA LEU A 229 14.53 -12.14 -0.82
C LEU A 229 14.35 -11.93 -2.33
N PRO A 230 13.99 -12.95 -3.15
CA PRO A 230 13.74 -12.73 -4.57
C PRO A 230 12.54 -11.82 -4.84
N LEU A 231 11.52 -11.90 -3.97
CA LEU A 231 10.33 -11.05 -4.05
C LEU A 231 10.70 -9.59 -3.73
N TYR A 232 11.53 -9.35 -2.69
CA TYR A 232 12.03 -8.01 -2.38
C TYR A 232 12.83 -7.42 -3.54
N ALA A 233 13.68 -8.22 -4.19
CA ALA A 233 14.44 -7.77 -5.36
C ALA A 233 13.51 -7.30 -6.49
N VAL A 234 12.43 -8.03 -6.78
CA VAL A 234 11.41 -7.63 -7.77
C VAL A 234 10.68 -6.37 -7.32
N MET A 235 10.24 -6.29 -6.05
CA MET A 235 9.55 -5.12 -5.51
C MET A 235 10.41 -3.86 -5.62
N VAL A 236 11.69 -3.93 -5.22
CA VAL A 236 12.64 -2.81 -5.34
C VAL A 236 12.90 -2.46 -6.81
N THR A 237 13.03 -3.45 -7.69
CA THR A 237 13.21 -3.19 -9.13
C THR A 237 11.99 -2.45 -9.70
N VAL A 238 10.77 -2.88 -9.39
CA VAL A 238 9.55 -2.19 -9.85
C VAL A 238 9.44 -0.81 -9.21
N LEU A 239 9.82 -0.64 -7.94
CA LEU A 239 9.90 0.68 -7.30
C LEU A 239 10.81 1.63 -8.06
N LEU A 240 12.00 1.18 -8.44
CA LEU A 240 12.93 1.99 -9.23
C LEU A 240 12.37 2.32 -10.62
N LEU A 241 11.74 1.36 -11.28
CA LEU A 241 11.07 1.60 -12.57
C LEU A 241 9.96 2.66 -12.43
N VAL A 242 9.11 2.54 -11.41
CA VAL A 242 8.06 3.53 -11.12
C VAL A 242 8.66 4.90 -10.80
N THR A 243 9.77 4.95 -10.07
CA THR A 243 10.44 6.20 -9.69
C THR A 243 11.04 6.93 -10.90
N TYR A 244 11.67 6.20 -11.81
CA TYR A 244 12.41 6.81 -12.92
C TYR A 244 11.64 6.91 -14.22
N ILE A 245 10.48 6.25 -14.33
CA ILE A 245 9.60 6.31 -15.50
C ILE A 245 8.26 6.95 -15.08
N PRO A 246 8.11 8.29 -15.17
CA PRO A 246 6.91 9.00 -14.74
C PRO A 246 5.64 8.51 -15.44
N GLU A 247 5.76 8.04 -16.66
CA GLU A 247 4.63 7.56 -17.47
C GLU A 247 3.86 6.41 -16.80
N ILE A 248 4.56 5.55 -16.03
CA ILE A 248 3.90 4.45 -15.29
C ILE A 248 2.90 5.00 -14.26
N SER A 249 3.21 6.16 -13.67
CA SER A 249 2.36 6.80 -12.65
C SER A 249 1.36 7.79 -13.26
N LEU A 250 1.77 8.55 -14.26
CA LEU A 250 1.03 9.69 -14.78
C LEU A 250 0.17 9.36 -16.01
N TRP A 251 0.37 8.22 -16.65
CA TRP A 251 -0.39 7.85 -17.85
C TRP A 251 -1.90 7.88 -17.60
N LEU A 252 -2.38 7.23 -16.53
CA LEU A 252 -3.80 7.20 -16.20
C LEU A 252 -4.34 8.58 -15.75
N PRO A 253 -3.70 9.32 -14.82
CA PRO A 253 -4.11 10.69 -14.51
C PRO A 253 -4.22 11.60 -15.72
N ARG A 254 -3.24 11.57 -16.62
CA ARG A 254 -3.26 12.38 -17.85
C ARG A 254 -4.42 12.03 -18.77
N MET A 255 -4.76 10.75 -18.90
CA MET A 255 -5.94 10.32 -19.66
C MET A 255 -7.26 10.80 -19.04
N THR A 256 -7.28 11.06 -17.73
CA THR A 256 -8.47 11.55 -17.01
C THR A 256 -8.52 13.07 -16.88
N GLY A 257 -7.65 13.80 -17.58
CA GLY A 257 -7.66 15.27 -17.65
C GLY A 257 -6.70 15.97 -16.68
N TYR A 258 -5.84 15.25 -16.01
CA TYR A 258 -4.78 15.86 -15.19
C TYR A 258 -3.70 16.47 -16.09
N ALA A 259 -3.50 17.78 -16.01
CA ALA A 259 -2.56 18.52 -16.88
C ALA A 259 -1.11 18.56 -16.30
N GLY A 260 -0.89 18.18 -15.02
CA GLY A 260 0.44 18.11 -14.40
C GLY A 260 1.00 19.46 -14.03
#